data_16cc000f7dcca7308c23590a7f5be6c5
#
_entry.id   16cc000f7dcca7308c23590a7f5be6c5
#
_cell.length_a   1.000
_cell.length_b   1.000
_cell.length_c   1.000
_cell.angle_alpha   90.00
_cell.angle_beta   90.00
_cell.angle_gamma   90.00
#
_symmetry.space_group_name_H-M   'P 1'
#
loop_
_entity.id
_entity.type
_entity.pdbx_description
1 polymer ?
#
loop_
_entity_poly.entity_id
_entity_poly.type
_entity_poly.pdbx_seq_one_letter_code
_entity_poly.pdbx_strand_id
1 'polypeptide(L)'
;MRSHVRSVGATGDRSERFTFALNFPGALLTATLILFPLGLVLFLSLRVNDGALLNVDLTLSNLITALADPLYQRVIARSLLIAGLVTLATVVTAYPVAYTIAFHGGRYKALLLFLVSLPFWTSYLLRVFAWKIVLAYNGVLNSALIETRLIKTPLLILLDTPAAVVVTLAHAYAAFAILPIYIALESIQPSLFEAAADLGARARDTFLRVTLPLSMPVVAQTPAR
;
A
#
# COMPACT_ATOMS: atom_id res chain seq x y z
N MET A 1 -48.05 -30.55 29.07
CA MET A 1 -47.09 -29.45 29.03
C MET A 1 -45.92 -29.87 28.11
N ARG A 2 -46.21 -30.00 26.82
CA ARG A 2 -45.25 -30.34 25.76
C ARG A 2 -45.79 -29.74 24.46
N SER A 3 -45.24 -28.62 23.99
CA SER A 3 -45.34 -28.18 22.56
C SER A 3 -44.92 -26.72 22.48
N HIS A 4 -43.64 -26.42 22.34
CA HIS A 4 -43.13 -25.15 21.74
C HIS A 4 -41.60 -25.21 21.55
N VAL A 5 -41.13 -26.20 20.78
CA VAL A 5 -39.76 -26.18 20.27
C VAL A 5 -39.79 -26.79 18.84
N ARG A 6 -40.28 -26.05 17.88
CA ARG A 6 -40.08 -26.35 16.45
C ARG A 6 -40.52 -25.15 15.60
N SER A 7 -39.65 -24.18 15.38
CA SER A 7 -39.77 -23.28 14.19
C SER A 7 -38.59 -22.31 13.99
N VAL A 8 -37.44 -22.52 14.63
CA VAL A 8 -36.29 -21.60 14.47
C VAL A 8 -35.35 -21.97 13.28
N GLY A 9 -35.47 -23.19 12.75
CA GLY A 9 -34.53 -23.67 11.70
C GLY A 9 -34.87 -23.32 10.25
N ALA A 10 -36.10 -22.89 9.92
CA ALA A 10 -36.52 -22.72 8.53
C ALA A 10 -36.38 -21.29 7.96
N THR A 11 -36.20 -20.31 8.83
CA THR A 11 -36.06 -18.89 8.38
C THR A 11 -34.63 -18.52 8.06
N GLY A 12 -33.64 -19.20 8.62
CA GLY A 12 -32.22 -18.96 8.32
C GLY A 12 -31.83 -19.34 6.88
N ASP A 13 -32.28 -20.50 6.41
CA ASP A 13 -31.92 -21.02 5.07
C ASP A 13 -32.49 -20.18 3.93
N ARG A 14 -33.68 -19.61 4.09
CA ARG A 14 -34.32 -18.73 3.08
C ARG A 14 -33.61 -17.36 3.00
N SER A 15 -33.22 -16.79 4.11
CA SER A 15 -32.53 -15.49 4.12
C SER A 15 -31.13 -15.61 3.56
N GLU A 16 -30.42 -16.69 3.83
CA GLU A 16 -29.07 -16.95 3.28
C GLU A 16 -29.13 -17.17 1.75
N ARG A 17 -30.08 -17.96 1.27
CA ARG A 17 -30.26 -18.18 -0.18
C ARG A 17 -30.65 -16.91 -0.90
N PHE A 18 -31.50 -16.07 -0.33
CA PHE A 18 -31.88 -14.79 -0.91
C PHE A 18 -30.71 -13.82 -0.95
N THR A 19 -29.92 -13.72 0.11
CA THR A 19 -28.70 -12.91 0.17
C THR A 19 -27.66 -13.40 -0.84
N PHE A 20 -27.49 -14.72 -0.96
CA PHE A 20 -26.61 -15.32 -1.95
C PHE A 20 -27.06 -15.01 -3.38
N ALA A 21 -28.35 -15.18 -3.67
CA ALA A 21 -28.91 -14.89 -4.99
C ALA A 21 -28.79 -13.41 -5.38
N LEU A 22 -28.88 -12.49 -4.41
CA LEU A 22 -28.72 -11.06 -4.63
C LEU A 22 -27.27 -10.67 -4.91
N ASN A 23 -26.32 -11.31 -4.21
CA ASN A 23 -24.89 -11.02 -4.35
C ASN A 23 -24.24 -11.77 -5.53
N PHE A 24 -24.87 -12.87 -6.00
CA PHE A 24 -24.31 -13.72 -7.05
C PHE A 24 -24.00 -12.98 -8.36
N PRO A 25 -24.88 -12.12 -8.91
CA PRO A 25 -24.58 -11.40 -10.15
C PRO A 25 -23.37 -10.45 -9.99
N GLY A 26 -23.28 -9.75 -8.85
CA GLY A 26 -22.15 -8.87 -8.54
C GLY A 26 -20.85 -9.65 -8.36
N ALA A 27 -20.90 -10.75 -7.63
CA ALA A 27 -19.73 -11.63 -7.43
C ALA A 27 -19.27 -12.28 -8.74
N LEU A 28 -20.21 -12.73 -9.59
CA LEU A 28 -19.91 -13.29 -10.90
C LEU A 28 -19.27 -12.26 -11.82
N LEU A 29 -19.83 -11.05 -11.89
CA LEU A 29 -19.26 -9.95 -12.68
C LEU A 29 -17.83 -9.62 -12.21
N THR A 30 -17.63 -9.47 -10.90
CA THR A 30 -16.32 -9.17 -10.32
C THR A 30 -15.32 -10.30 -10.59
N ALA A 31 -15.74 -11.55 -10.39
CA ALA A 31 -14.91 -12.72 -10.69
C ALA A 31 -14.52 -12.77 -12.18
N THR A 32 -15.48 -12.53 -13.08
CA THR A 32 -15.21 -12.53 -14.52
C THR A 32 -14.24 -11.41 -14.91
N LEU A 33 -14.44 -10.19 -14.41
CA LEU A 33 -13.55 -9.06 -14.70
C LEU A 33 -12.11 -9.27 -14.19
N ILE A 34 -11.93 -10.06 -13.14
CA ILE A 34 -10.61 -10.36 -12.58
C ILE A 34 -10.02 -11.61 -13.22
N LEU A 35 -10.78 -12.72 -13.25
CA LEU A 35 -10.26 -14.01 -13.67
C LEU A 35 -10.09 -14.12 -15.19
N PHE A 36 -10.93 -13.45 -15.99
CA PHE A 36 -10.82 -13.50 -17.44
C PHE A 36 -9.48 -12.93 -17.96
N PRO A 37 -9.06 -11.69 -17.60
CA PRO A 37 -7.76 -11.17 -18.06
C PRO A 37 -6.59 -11.96 -17.48
N LEU A 38 -6.66 -12.43 -16.22
CA LEU A 38 -5.63 -13.28 -15.65
C LEU A 38 -5.53 -14.62 -16.37
N GLY A 39 -6.65 -15.28 -16.66
CA GLY A 39 -6.71 -16.51 -17.44
C GLY A 39 -6.16 -16.31 -18.87
N LEU A 40 -6.49 -15.18 -19.50
CA LEU A 40 -5.96 -14.82 -20.81
C LEU A 40 -4.43 -14.65 -20.78
N VAL A 41 -3.89 -13.92 -19.78
CA VAL A 41 -2.44 -13.76 -19.63
C VAL A 41 -1.76 -15.10 -19.39
N LEU A 42 -2.31 -15.97 -18.52
CA LEU A 42 -1.79 -17.32 -18.30
C LEU A 42 -1.82 -18.16 -19.57
N PHE A 43 -2.92 -18.15 -20.30
CA PHE A 43 -3.05 -18.85 -21.58
C PHE A 43 -2.00 -18.37 -22.60
N LEU A 44 -1.86 -17.07 -22.76
CA LEU A 44 -0.86 -16.49 -23.68
C LEU A 44 0.58 -16.76 -23.24
N SER A 45 0.85 -16.83 -21.94
CA SER A 45 2.19 -17.15 -21.42
C SER A 45 2.62 -18.59 -21.72
N LEU A 46 1.64 -19.50 -21.81
CA LEU A 46 1.87 -20.92 -22.13
C LEU A 46 1.84 -21.24 -23.62
N ARG A 47 1.50 -20.27 -24.46
CA ARG A 47 1.38 -20.45 -25.90
C ARG A 47 2.75 -20.36 -26.59
N VAL A 48 3.01 -21.21 -27.60
CA VAL A 48 4.18 -21.09 -28.46
C VAL A 48 4.09 -19.79 -29.27
N ASN A 49 5.14 -18.99 -29.24
CA ASN A 49 5.20 -17.72 -29.96
C ASN A 49 5.87 -17.91 -31.33
N ASP A 50 5.20 -18.61 -32.23
CA ASP A 50 5.64 -18.89 -33.60
C ASP A 50 5.12 -17.89 -34.64
N GLY A 51 4.46 -16.81 -34.19
CA GLY A 51 3.85 -15.79 -35.05
C GLY A 51 2.51 -16.22 -35.68
N ALA A 52 2.07 -17.46 -35.54
CA ALA A 52 0.80 -17.93 -36.02
C ALA A 52 -0.33 -17.67 -35.02
N LEU A 53 -1.31 -16.87 -35.42
CA LEU A 53 -2.44 -16.48 -34.55
C LEU A 53 -3.33 -17.67 -34.14
N LEU A 54 -3.27 -18.78 -34.85
CA LEU A 54 -4.16 -19.95 -34.66
C LEU A 54 -3.46 -21.17 -34.05
N ASN A 55 -2.15 -21.12 -33.81
CA ASN A 55 -1.46 -22.23 -33.16
C ASN A 55 -1.76 -22.24 -31.66
N VAL A 56 -2.28 -23.36 -31.15
CA VAL A 56 -2.72 -23.55 -29.75
C VAL A 56 -1.75 -24.46 -28.99
N ASP A 57 -0.57 -24.73 -29.56
CA ASP A 57 0.42 -25.56 -28.88
C ASP A 57 0.87 -24.88 -27.57
N LEU A 58 0.70 -25.61 -26.48
CA LEU A 58 1.05 -25.14 -25.14
C LEU A 58 2.49 -25.57 -24.81
N THR A 59 3.26 -24.62 -24.29
CA THR A 59 4.66 -24.85 -23.88
C THR A 59 4.98 -24.08 -22.62
N LEU A 60 5.86 -24.62 -21.80
CA LEU A 60 6.44 -23.93 -20.65
C LEU A 60 7.71 -23.14 -21.03
N SER A 61 8.11 -23.20 -22.31
CA SER A 61 9.37 -22.59 -22.79
C SER A 61 9.43 -21.09 -22.46
N ASN A 62 8.34 -20.34 -22.62
CA ASN A 62 8.31 -18.90 -22.30
C ASN A 62 8.59 -18.64 -20.82
N LEU A 63 8.02 -19.45 -19.92
CA LEU A 63 8.24 -19.33 -18.49
C LEU A 63 9.67 -19.73 -18.12
N ILE A 64 10.17 -20.83 -18.70
CA ILE A 64 11.56 -21.28 -18.48
C ILE A 64 12.53 -20.22 -18.98
N THR A 65 12.31 -19.67 -20.17
CA THR A 65 13.15 -18.60 -20.74
C THR A 65 13.10 -17.35 -19.87
N ALA A 66 11.92 -16.92 -19.42
CA ALA A 66 11.78 -15.75 -18.55
C ALA A 66 12.51 -15.92 -17.21
N LEU A 67 12.54 -17.14 -16.66
CA LEU A 67 13.24 -17.44 -15.40
C LEU A 67 14.74 -17.67 -15.59
N ALA A 68 15.16 -18.20 -16.74
CA ALA A 68 16.55 -18.55 -17.02
C ALA A 68 17.36 -17.40 -17.63
N ASP A 69 16.70 -16.46 -18.33
CA ASP A 69 17.38 -15.36 -19.01
C ASP A 69 17.89 -14.32 -17.97
N PRO A 70 19.21 -14.06 -17.94
CA PRO A 70 19.82 -13.09 -17.04
C PRO A 70 19.25 -11.67 -17.17
N LEU A 71 18.71 -11.30 -18.34
CA LEU A 71 18.08 -10.00 -18.55
C LEU A 71 16.81 -9.86 -17.69
N TYR A 72 15.91 -10.84 -17.78
CA TYR A 72 14.68 -10.83 -16.98
C TYR A 72 14.96 -10.90 -15.48
N GLN A 73 15.93 -11.73 -15.07
CA GLN A 73 16.33 -11.83 -13.67
C GLN A 73 16.82 -10.47 -13.12
N ARG A 74 17.66 -9.75 -13.89
CA ARG A 74 18.13 -8.41 -13.49
C ARG A 74 17.00 -7.39 -13.42
N VAL A 75 16.07 -7.41 -14.38
CA VAL A 75 14.92 -6.49 -14.39
C VAL A 75 14.01 -6.76 -13.18
N ILE A 76 13.71 -8.03 -12.91
CA ILE A 76 12.90 -8.44 -11.76
C ILE A 76 13.58 -8.03 -10.44
N ALA A 77 14.85 -8.37 -10.28
CA ALA A 77 15.63 -8.01 -9.09
C ALA A 77 15.67 -6.49 -8.85
N ARG A 78 15.91 -5.71 -9.91
CA ARG A 78 15.88 -4.24 -9.85
C ARG A 78 14.50 -3.70 -9.49
N SER A 79 13.44 -4.26 -10.04
CA SER A 79 12.06 -3.87 -9.74
C SER A 79 11.71 -4.16 -8.28
N LEU A 80 12.08 -5.33 -7.77
CA LEU A 80 11.87 -5.70 -6.37
C LEU A 80 12.67 -4.79 -5.42
N LEU A 81 13.91 -4.46 -5.76
CA LEU A 81 14.73 -3.54 -4.99
C LEU A 81 14.10 -2.15 -4.93
N ILE A 82 13.67 -1.60 -6.08
CA ILE A 82 13.01 -0.29 -6.13
C ILE A 82 11.70 -0.34 -5.34
N ALA A 83 10.88 -1.38 -5.50
CA ALA A 83 9.63 -1.53 -4.75
C ALA A 83 9.87 -1.60 -3.24
N GLY A 84 10.89 -2.34 -2.80
CA GLY A 84 11.30 -2.41 -1.40
C GLY A 84 11.76 -1.05 -0.84
N LEU A 85 12.57 -0.32 -1.62
CA LEU A 85 13.02 1.03 -1.24
C LEU A 85 11.85 2.02 -1.18
N VAL A 86 10.93 1.97 -2.14
CA VAL A 86 9.70 2.80 -2.13
C VAL A 86 8.86 2.49 -0.89
N THR A 87 8.62 1.23 -0.60
CA THR A 87 7.85 0.81 0.57
C THR A 87 8.50 1.30 1.86
N LEU A 88 9.80 1.08 2.01
CA LEU A 88 10.55 1.55 3.17
C LEU A 88 10.49 3.07 3.32
N ALA A 89 10.77 3.82 2.26
CA ALA A 89 10.72 5.28 2.25
C ALA A 89 9.30 5.79 2.57
N THR A 90 8.27 5.16 2.00
CA THR A 90 6.86 5.49 2.28
C THR A 90 6.53 5.29 3.75
N VAL A 91 6.85 4.14 4.33
CA VAL A 91 6.56 3.84 5.74
C VAL A 91 7.34 4.74 6.67
N VAL A 92 8.64 4.94 6.42
CA VAL A 92 9.51 5.81 7.24
C VAL A 92 9.02 7.26 7.26
N THR A 93 8.52 7.77 6.15
CA THR A 93 7.96 9.13 6.06
C THR A 93 6.51 9.21 6.56
N ALA A 94 5.69 8.20 6.31
CA ALA A 94 4.29 8.17 6.71
C ALA A 94 4.11 7.98 8.23
N TYR A 95 4.96 7.16 8.86
CA TYR A 95 4.81 6.82 10.28
C TYR A 95 4.92 8.03 11.21
N PRO A 96 5.92 8.92 11.11
CA PRO A 96 6.00 10.13 11.92
C PRO A 96 4.80 11.07 11.73
N VAL A 97 4.31 11.20 10.49
CA VAL A 97 3.14 12.02 10.18
C VAL A 97 1.89 11.45 10.84
N ALA A 98 1.63 10.14 10.66
CA ALA A 98 0.51 9.45 11.29
C ALA A 98 0.59 9.52 12.82
N TYR A 99 1.77 9.33 13.41
CA TYR A 99 2.03 9.44 14.84
C TYR A 99 1.70 10.85 15.38
N THR A 100 2.16 11.87 14.68
CA THR A 100 1.89 13.27 15.06
C THR A 100 0.39 13.57 15.01
N ILE A 101 -0.31 13.08 13.99
CA ILE A 101 -1.76 13.28 13.87
C ILE A 101 -2.50 12.54 15.00
N ALA A 102 -2.12 11.27 15.26
CA ALA A 102 -2.78 10.43 16.26
C ALA A 102 -2.64 11.00 17.68
N PHE A 103 -1.43 11.39 18.08
CA PHE A 103 -1.15 11.76 19.47
C PHE A 103 -1.07 13.27 19.73
N HIS A 104 -0.76 14.07 18.71
CA HIS A 104 -0.58 15.52 18.86
C HIS A 104 -1.59 16.35 18.04
N GLY A 105 -2.42 15.73 17.20
CA GLY A 105 -3.38 16.42 16.34
C GLY A 105 -4.51 17.14 17.08
N GLY A 106 -4.90 16.67 18.27
CA GLY A 106 -5.94 17.29 19.10
C GLY A 106 -7.21 17.61 18.28
N ARG A 107 -7.70 18.85 18.40
CA ARG A 107 -8.89 19.34 17.65
C ARG A 107 -8.69 19.41 16.13
N TYR A 108 -7.45 19.38 15.66
CA TYR A 108 -7.11 19.50 14.24
C TYR A 108 -6.92 18.17 13.53
N LYS A 109 -7.14 17.02 14.20
CA LYS A 109 -6.97 15.68 13.60
C LYS A 109 -7.70 15.55 12.25
N ALA A 110 -8.97 15.92 12.20
CA ALA A 110 -9.77 15.85 10.98
C ALA A 110 -9.21 16.73 9.85
N LEU A 111 -8.78 17.95 10.18
CA LEU A 111 -8.16 18.86 9.21
C LEU A 111 -6.83 18.29 8.69
N LEU A 112 -5.98 17.77 9.57
CA LEU A 112 -4.70 17.19 9.20
C LEU A 112 -4.87 15.95 8.32
N LEU A 113 -5.83 15.08 8.64
CA LEU A 113 -6.17 13.92 7.80
C LEU A 113 -6.70 14.35 6.43
N PHE A 114 -7.54 15.39 6.39
CA PHE A 114 -7.99 15.97 5.13
C PHE A 114 -6.83 16.50 4.30
N LEU A 115 -5.92 17.28 4.90
CA LEU A 115 -4.75 17.82 4.21
C LEU A 115 -3.83 16.72 3.67
N VAL A 116 -3.61 15.66 4.44
CA VAL A 116 -2.84 14.49 4.01
C VAL A 116 -3.50 13.76 2.84
N SER A 117 -4.83 13.78 2.76
CA SER A 117 -5.56 13.15 1.66
C SER A 117 -5.62 13.99 0.38
N LEU A 118 -5.36 15.31 0.43
CA LEU A 118 -5.41 16.18 -0.75
C LEU A 118 -4.56 15.71 -1.94
N PRO A 119 -3.31 15.24 -1.75
CA PRO A 119 -2.52 14.72 -2.85
C PRO A 119 -3.18 13.54 -3.60
N PHE A 120 -4.04 12.80 -2.92
CA PHE A 120 -4.79 11.70 -3.54
C PHE A 120 -5.77 12.17 -4.64
N TRP A 121 -6.36 13.36 -4.46
CA TRP A 121 -7.33 13.93 -5.40
C TRP A 121 -6.67 14.52 -6.64
N THR A 122 -5.34 14.68 -6.64
CA THR A 122 -4.61 15.16 -7.81
C THR A 122 -4.28 14.03 -8.77
N SER A 123 -4.28 14.34 -10.09
CA SER A 123 -3.90 13.38 -11.12
C SER A 123 -2.50 12.82 -10.85
N TYR A 124 -2.36 11.50 -10.99
CA TYR A 124 -1.07 10.82 -10.87
C TYR A 124 -0.03 11.38 -11.84
N LEU A 125 -0.41 11.59 -13.11
CA LEU A 125 0.47 12.15 -14.12
C LEU A 125 0.96 13.55 -13.75
N LEU A 126 0.05 14.43 -13.31
CA LEU A 126 0.41 15.79 -12.88
C LEU A 126 1.45 15.75 -11.75
N ARG A 127 1.28 14.84 -10.79
CA ARG A 127 2.20 14.64 -9.67
C ARG A 127 3.59 14.19 -10.13
N VAL A 128 3.65 13.22 -11.07
CA VAL A 128 4.92 12.76 -11.63
C VAL A 128 5.63 13.89 -12.38
N PHE A 129 4.92 14.66 -13.19
CA PHE A 129 5.50 15.83 -13.86
C PHE A 129 5.97 16.91 -12.89
N ALA A 130 5.19 17.20 -11.84
CA ALA A 130 5.60 18.15 -10.81
C ALA A 130 6.92 17.73 -10.14
N TRP A 131 7.05 16.43 -9.75
CA TRP A 131 8.31 15.92 -9.20
C TRP A 131 9.47 15.97 -10.21
N LYS A 132 9.20 15.71 -11.48
CA LYS A 132 10.23 15.83 -12.54
C LYS A 132 10.76 17.27 -12.62
N ILE A 133 9.91 18.28 -12.50
CA ILE A 133 10.32 19.70 -12.47
C ILE A 133 11.06 20.02 -11.17
N VAL A 134 10.59 19.54 -10.02
CA VAL A 134 11.23 19.79 -8.72
C VAL A 134 12.64 19.20 -8.64
N LEU A 135 12.81 17.98 -9.16
CA LEU A 135 14.09 17.24 -9.14
C LEU A 135 15.02 17.53 -10.33
N ALA A 136 14.60 18.38 -11.28
CA ALA A 136 15.42 18.74 -12.43
C ALA A 136 16.75 19.38 -12.02
N TYR A 137 17.71 19.40 -12.95
CA TYR A 137 19.03 20.00 -12.74
C TYR A 137 18.96 21.43 -12.20
N ASN A 138 18.14 22.28 -12.83
CA ASN A 138 17.83 23.64 -12.39
C ASN A 138 16.46 23.69 -11.70
N GLY A 139 16.04 22.58 -11.08
CA GLY A 139 14.77 22.47 -10.40
C GLY A 139 14.75 23.18 -9.04
N VAL A 140 13.56 23.30 -8.48
CA VAL A 140 13.33 24.02 -7.21
C VAL A 140 14.22 23.47 -6.09
N LEU A 141 14.39 22.14 -5.99
CA LEU A 141 15.20 21.52 -4.95
C LEU A 141 16.67 21.90 -5.07
N ASN A 142 17.25 21.72 -6.24
CA ASN A 142 18.68 22.05 -6.47
C ASN A 142 18.93 23.55 -6.30
N SER A 143 18.06 24.41 -6.83
CA SER A 143 18.18 25.86 -6.67
C SER A 143 18.11 26.30 -5.21
N ALA A 144 17.17 25.75 -4.42
CA ALA A 144 17.05 26.06 -3.00
C ALA A 144 18.28 25.59 -2.20
N LEU A 145 18.82 24.40 -2.50
CA LEU A 145 20.01 23.87 -1.82
C LEU A 145 21.28 24.66 -2.14
N ILE A 146 21.40 25.19 -3.36
CA ILE A 146 22.53 26.03 -3.77
C ILE A 146 22.40 27.41 -3.11
N GLU A 147 21.23 28.03 -3.14
CA GLU A 147 20.97 29.35 -2.55
C GLU A 147 21.20 29.35 -1.03
N THR A 148 20.81 28.26 -0.35
CA THR A 148 21.08 28.06 1.09
C THR A 148 22.52 27.67 1.38
N ARG A 149 23.40 27.57 0.35
CA ARG A 149 24.81 27.17 0.45
C ARG A 149 25.05 25.79 1.07
N LEU A 150 24.03 24.92 1.08
CA LEU A 150 24.17 23.53 1.54
C LEU A 150 24.94 22.67 0.55
N ILE A 151 24.82 22.98 -0.74
CA ILE A 151 25.58 22.35 -1.83
C ILE A 151 26.18 23.39 -2.75
N LYS A 152 27.29 23.02 -3.43
CA LYS A 152 27.98 23.90 -4.40
C LYS A 152 27.58 23.61 -5.84
N THR A 153 27.13 22.40 -6.11
CA THR A 153 26.74 21.92 -7.46
C THR A 153 25.44 21.14 -7.36
N PRO A 154 24.61 21.13 -8.41
CA PRO A 154 23.35 20.40 -8.43
C PRO A 154 23.52 18.90 -8.14
N LEU A 155 22.58 18.30 -7.42
CA LEU A 155 22.55 16.87 -7.11
C LEU A 155 22.13 16.06 -8.35
N LEU A 156 23.08 15.47 -9.02
CA LEU A 156 22.83 14.61 -10.20
C LEU A 156 22.19 13.27 -9.82
N ILE A 157 22.31 12.86 -8.55
CA ILE A 157 21.73 11.61 -8.04
C ILE A 157 20.19 11.59 -8.10
N LEU A 158 19.55 12.75 -8.21
CA LEU A 158 18.11 12.88 -8.31
C LEU A 158 17.61 13.08 -9.77
N LEU A 159 18.51 13.14 -10.74
CA LEU A 159 18.14 13.36 -12.13
C LEU A 159 18.03 12.02 -12.87
N ASP A 160 16.80 11.66 -13.29
CA ASP A 160 16.47 10.44 -14.05
C ASP A 160 17.06 9.14 -13.46
N THR A 161 17.08 9.07 -12.12
CA THR A 161 17.68 7.95 -11.38
C THR A 161 16.63 7.15 -10.61
N PRO A 162 16.97 5.92 -10.17
CA PRO A 162 16.10 5.15 -9.26
C PRO A 162 15.77 5.90 -7.97
N ALA A 163 16.66 6.78 -7.48
CA ALA A 163 16.42 7.59 -6.30
C ALA A 163 15.26 8.59 -6.52
N ALA A 164 15.20 9.25 -7.70
CA ALA A 164 14.08 10.10 -8.06
C ALA A 164 12.75 9.33 -8.10
N VAL A 165 12.77 8.10 -8.64
CA VAL A 165 11.60 7.22 -8.68
C VAL A 165 11.15 6.90 -7.26
N VAL A 166 12.07 6.55 -6.35
CA VAL A 166 11.76 6.23 -4.95
C VAL A 166 11.10 7.43 -4.26
N VAL A 167 11.68 8.62 -4.38
CA VAL A 167 11.12 9.84 -3.76
C VAL A 167 9.72 10.16 -4.29
N THR A 168 9.57 10.12 -5.61
CA THR A 168 8.30 10.43 -6.28
C THR A 168 7.19 9.45 -5.89
N LEU A 169 7.49 8.15 -5.90
CA LEU A 169 6.53 7.11 -5.55
C LEU A 169 6.25 7.08 -4.05
N ALA A 170 7.26 7.28 -3.19
CA ALA A 170 7.06 7.36 -1.75
C ALA A 170 6.07 8.49 -1.39
N HIS A 171 6.25 9.67 -1.98
CA HIS A 171 5.29 10.77 -1.82
C HIS A 171 3.90 10.44 -2.39
N ALA A 172 3.86 9.79 -3.58
CA ALA A 172 2.59 9.43 -4.21
C ALA A 172 1.77 8.46 -3.35
N TYR A 173 2.43 7.53 -2.67
CA TYR A 173 1.79 6.51 -1.84
C TYR A 173 1.71 6.88 -0.35
N ALA A 174 2.29 8.01 0.07
CA ALA A 174 2.31 8.44 1.47
C ALA A 174 0.92 8.48 2.11
N ALA A 175 -0.07 9.06 1.42
CA ALA A 175 -1.45 9.15 1.93
C ALA A 175 -2.08 7.77 2.19
N PHE A 176 -1.80 6.79 1.30
CA PHE A 176 -2.27 5.41 1.46
C PHE A 176 -1.64 4.70 2.66
N ALA A 177 -0.42 5.09 3.04
CA ALA A 177 0.25 4.53 4.20
C ALA A 177 -0.13 5.26 5.49
N ILE A 178 -0.29 6.59 5.46
CA ILE A 178 -0.60 7.41 6.63
C ILE A 178 -1.95 7.02 7.24
N LEU A 179 -2.99 6.83 6.41
CA LEU A 179 -4.34 6.53 6.89
C LEU A 179 -4.42 5.22 7.68
N PRO A 180 -3.97 4.05 7.19
CA PRO A 180 -4.02 2.82 7.95
C PRO A 180 -3.10 2.84 9.18
N ILE A 181 -1.92 3.48 9.09
CA ILE A 181 -1.03 3.65 10.24
C ILE A 181 -1.70 4.50 11.31
N TYR A 182 -2.37 5.60 10.92
CA TYR A 182 -3.13 6.44 11.84
C TYR A 182 -4.24 5.65 12.55
N ILE A 183 -5.02 4.86 11.81
CA ILE A 183 -6.09 4.03 12.39
C ILE A 183 -5.52 3.04 13.40
N ALA A 184 -4.38 2.42 13.08
CA ALA A 184 -3.70 1.51 13.99
C ALA A 184 -3.24 2.22 15.28
N LEU A 185 -2.65 3.39 15.15
CA LEU A 185 -2.19 4.18 16.30
C LEU A 185 -3.35 4.68 17.16
N GLU A 186 -4.44 5.11 16.54
CA GLU A 186 -5.65 5.59 17.25
C GLU A 186 -6.38 4.45 17.99
N SER A 187 -6.21 3.20 17.55
CA SER A 187 -6.83 2.03 18.20
C SER A 187 -6.11 1.59 19.47
N ILE A 188 -4.91 2.10 19.75
CA ILE A 188 -4.15 1.77 20.96
C ILE A 188 -4.83 2.39 22.18
N GLN A 189 -5.17 1.56 23.16
CA GLN A 189 -5.85 2.03 24.38
C GLN A 189 -4.94 2.94 25.21
N PRO A 190 -5.42 4.11 25.65
CA PRO A 190 -4.64 5.07 26.46
C PRO A 190 -4.08 4.44 27.76
N SER A 191 -4.81 3.50 28.36
CA SER A 191 -4.39 2.78 29.57
C SER A 191 -3.05 2.04 29.44
N LEU A 192 -2.67 1.64 28.21
CA LEU A 192 -1.36 1.01 27.97
C LEU A 192 -0.19 2.00 28.12
N PHE A 193 -0.43 3.27 27.77
CA PHE A 193 0.55 4.33 27.96
C PHE A 193 0.67 4.73 29.43
N GLU A 194 -0.45 4.76 30.16
CA GLU A 194 -0.50 5.01 31.60
C GLU A 194 0.24 3.89 32.36
N ALA A 195 -0.06 2.63 32.07
CA ALA A 195 0.63 1.49 32.65
C ALA A 195 2.15 1.49 32.35
N ALA A 196 2.56 1.86 31.14
CA ALA A 196 3.96 1.99 30.81
C ALA A 196 4.64 3.12 31.62
N ALA A 197 3.96 4.24 31.83
CA ALA A 197 4.45 5.35 32.63
C ALA A 197 4.57 4.96 34.11
N ASP A 198 3.59 4.24 34.68
CA ASP A 198 3.61 3.74 36.06
C ASP A 198 4.79 2.77 36.31
N LEU A 199 5.18 2.01 35.30
CA LEU A 199 6.36 1.16 35.31
C LEU A 199 7.68 1.91 35.09
N GLY A 200 7.64 3.25 34.98
CA GLY A 200 8.83 4.09 34.79
C GLY A 200 9.43 4.00 33.38
N ALA A 201 8.68 3.54 32.36
CA ALA A 201 9.15 3.47 30.99
C ALA A 201 9.41 4.88 30.43
N ARG A 202 10.56 5.05 29.77
CA ARG A 202 10.86 6.29 29.04
C ARG A 202 10.04 6.34 27.74
N ALA A 203 9.83 7.54 27.19
CA ALA A 203 9.08 7.73 25.92
C ALA A 203 9.61 6.85 24.78
N ARG A 204 10.93 6.65 24.69
CA ARG A 204 11.56 5.74 23.72
C ARG A 204 11.17 4.28 23.95
N ASP A 205 11.15 3.83 25.20
CA ASP A 205 10.82 2.45 25.56
C ASP A 205 9.33 2.19 25.30
N THR A 206 8.46 3.14 25.65
CA THR A 206 7.03 3.10 25.33
C THR A 206 6.81 3.06 23.81
N PHE A 207 7.54 3.86 23.04
CA PHE A 207 7.46 3.82 21.58
C PHE A 207 7.87 2.47 21.01
N LEU A 208 9.05 1.96 21.38
CA LEU A 208 9.61 0.73 20.80
C LEU A 208 8.92 -0.55 21.27
N ARG A 209 8.42 -0.57 22.52
CA ARG A 209 7.88 -1.80 23.14
C ARG A 209 6.33 -1.83 23.17
N VAL A 210 5.67 -0.70 23.06
CA VAL A 210 4.21 -0.59 23.08
C VAL A 210 3.68 -0.10 21.77
N THR A 211 4.03 1.14 21.37
CA THR A 211 3.42 1.80 20.20
C THR A 211 3.77 1.09 18.90
N LEU A 212 5.04 0.86 18.64
CA LEU A 212 5.50 0.27 17.39
C LEU A 212 4.99 -1.17 17.19
N PRO A 213 5.11 -2.10 18.15
CA PRO A 213 4.57 -3.46 17.98
C PRO A 213 3.05 -3.50 17.83
N LEU A 214 2.31 -2.67 18.57
CA LEU A 214 0.85 -2.65 18.51
C LEU A 214 0.31 -1.97 17.26
N SER A 215 1.07 -1.06 16.64
CA SER A 215 0.70 -0.42 15.37
C SER A 215 1.03 -1.25 14.12
N MET A 216 1.92 -2.26 14.23
CA MET A 216 2.30 -3.09 13.09
C MET A 216 1.23 -4.09 12.60
N PRO A 217 0.42 -4.74 13.43
CA PRO A 217 -0.51 -5.76 12.96
C PRO A 217 -1.91 -5.26 12.65
N VAL A 218 -2.06 -4.23 11.80
CA VAL A 218 -3.42 -3.89 11.25
C VAL A 218 -3.97 -5.01 10.36
N VAL A 219 -3.12 -5.93 9.90
CA VAL A 219 -3.49 -7.03 9.00
C VAL A 219 -3.91 -8.31 9.74
N ALA A 220 -3.67 -8.43 11.05
CA ALA A 220 -3.85 -9.69 11.79
C ALA A 220 -4.93 -9.66 12.87
N GLN A 221 -5.58 -8.53 13.13
CA GLN A 221 -6.68 -8.48 14.09
C GLN A 221 -8.03 -8.66 13.38
N THR A 222 -8.31 -9.88 12.96
CA THR A 222 -9.69 -10.35 12.91
C THR A 222 -10.16 -10.39 14.37
N PRO A 223 -11.22 -9.64 14.78
CA PRO A 223 -11.70 -9.72 16.14
C PRO A 223 -12.16 -11.15 16.38
N ALA A 224 -11.44 -11.86 17.24
CA ALA A 224 -11.97 -13.06 17.85
C ALA A 224 -13.18 -12.61 18.70
N ARG A 225 -14.37 -12.92 18.23
CA ARG A 225 -15.61 -12.84 18.99
C ARG A 225 -15.66 -14.00 19.98
#